data_ac4313ccd301a5d57c94a3f779757bb2
#
_entry.id   ac4313ccd301a5d57c94a3f779757bb2
#
_cell.length_a   1.000
_cell.length_b   1.000
_cell.length_c   1.000
_cell.angle_alpha   90.00
_cell.angle_beta   90.00
_cell.angle_gamma   90.00
#
_symmetry.space_group_name_H-M   'P 1'
#
loop_
_entity.id
_entity.type
_entity.pdbx_description
1 polymer ?
#
loop_
_entity_poly.entity_id
_entity_poly.type
_entity_poly.pdbx_seq_one_letter_code
_entity_poly.pdbx_strand_id
1 'polypeptide(L)'
;MNEPRTLLDVFAGWRTAVPGPCLIDAREGREVRIPAPEAARRVAGLARGLAALGVGKGDRVAIISGDRPEWHIVDFAVLHLGAADVPVYPTLLPDQVRAILADSGARAVVAENPDQLAKVLEVRGSCPAVETVILVDGEAPEGVRTLAALTEEVSADDAAAYLEACRPRVQADDLATLIYTSGTTGEPKGVMLTHDNFVFDAVSAASVMPWPEHQTALAFLPLSHVLERLVSYIYFAKGLALAYCGILETGDALKRIRPHLFTAVPRFYEKVYDRIFHELSTAPRLKRSIFRRAVHVALASVKSGRRGMSWRLYDVLVYSKIRAAVGGRLRFSISGGAPLPVFVGEFFHGIGVLVLEGYGLTETSPVITVNRFDRPRLGTVGETIPGVEVRIAADGEVLTRGRHVMRGYWNKPQATADVLDSAGWFATGDIGELSADGYLRITDRKKDILVTAGGKNVAPQAIEEKLRTSPLVENAVLFGDRKPYIVALVVANLETLRPWAEKRGLPTSDVRGLLENPDVVAAYQEIVTDVNRNLARFETIKKFRLLGEAFSIATGELTPTLKVKRRVVEKRYQEVLASMYTEEATFESWA
;
A
#
# COMPACT_ATOMS: atom_id res chain seq x y z
N MET A 1 26.70 9.82 -15.56
CA MET A 1 26.47 8.37 -15.41
C MET A 1 25.48 7.95 -16.49
N ASN A 2 25.69 6.82 -17.14
CA ASN A 2 24.69 6.28 -18.07
C ASN A 2 23.41 5.96 -17.30
N GLU A 3 22.26 6.05 -17.96
CA GLU A 3 20.97 5.66 -17.39
C GLU A 3 21.03 4.20 -16.91
N PRO A 4 20.55 3.88 -15.69
CA PRO A 4 20.57 2.50 -15.18
C PRO A 4 19.72 1.60 -16.10
N ARG A 5 20.18 0.37 -16.32
CA ARG A 5 19.51 -0.63 -17.16
C ARG A 5 18.95 -1.80 -16.34
N THR A 6 19.55 -2.04 -15.18
CA THR A 6 19.18 -3.10 -14.25
C THR A 6 19.11 -2.55 -12.82
N LEU A 7 18.47 -3.27 -11.91
CA LEU A 7 18.47 -2.94 -10.48
C LEU A 7 19.88 -3.04 -9.86
N LEU A 8 20.79 -3.78 -10.50
CA LEU A 8 22.19 -3.84 -10.09
C LEU A 8 22.87 -2.48 -10.34
N ASP A 9 22.51 -1.79 -11.42
CA ASP A 9 23.03 -0.44 -11.71
C ASP A 9 22.51 0.57 -10.69
N VAL A 10 21.25 0.43 -10.27
CA VAL A 10 20.65 1.25 -9.20
C VAL A 10 21.43 1.07 -7.89
N PHE A 11 21.69 -0.18 -7.49
CA PHE A 11 22.47 -0.47 -6.29
C PHE A 11 23.93 0.02 -6.41
N ALA A 12 24.56 -0.15 -7.57
CA ALA A 12 25.92 0.36 -7.83
C ALA A 12 26.00 1.88 -7.68
N GLY A 13 25.01 2.61 -8.20
CA GLY A 13 24.90 4.06 -8.02
C GLY A 13 24.75 4.46 -6.56
N TRP A 14 23.89 3.75 -5.82
CA TRP A 14 23.63 4.01 -4.41
C TRP A 14 24.87 3.80 -3.54
N ARG A 15 25.56 2.67 -3.69
CA ARG A 15 26.74 2.35 -2.87
C ARG A 15 27.94 3.28 -3.10
N THR A 16 27.97 3.97 -4.23
CA THR A 16 29.05 4.91 -4.61
C THR A 16 28.64 6.40 -4.45
N ALA A 17 27.41 6.69 -4.03
CA ALA A 17 26.94 8.04 -3.81
C ALA A 17 27.72 8.76 -2.70
N VAL A 18 27.95 10.08 -2.85
CA VAL A 18 28.70 10.90 -1.90
C VAL A 18 27.84 12.10 -1.48
N PRO A 19 27.68 12.33 -0.14
CA PRO A 19 28.14 11.48 0.96
C PRO A 19 27.40 10.14 0.97
N GLY A 20 28.05 9.10 1.51
CA GLY A 20 27.54 7.73 1.45
C GLY A 20 26.20 7.56 2.17
N PRO A 21 25.19 7.01 1.50
CA PRO A 21 23.92 6.67 2.12
C PRO A 21 24.06 5.48 3.10
N CYS A 22 23.00 5.14 3.83
CA CYS A 22 22.96 3.99 4.71
C CYS A 22 21.57 3.36 4.73
N LEU A 23 21.51 2.09 5.12
CA LEU A 23 20.30 1.43 5.61
C LEU A 23 20.22 1.66 7.12
N ILE A 24 19.03 1.89 7.65
CA ILE A 24 18.81 2.19 9.06
C ILE A 24 17.77 1.24 9.62
N ASP A 25 18.17 0.33 10.50
CA ASP A 25 17.22 -0.46 11.28
C ASP A 25 16.63 0.42 12.39
N ALA A 26 15.37 0.80 12.23
CA ALA A 26 14.65 1.65 13.18
C ALA A 26 13.55 0.89 13.95
N ARG A 27 13.58 -0.44 13.94
CA ARG A 27 12.62 -1.31 14.63
C ARG A 27 12.90 -1.35 16.14
N GLU A 28 11.87 -1.64 16.93
CA GLU A 28 11.97 -1.88 18.39
C GLU A 28 12.67 -0.74 19.14
N GLY A 29 12.46 0.50 18.70
CA GLY A 29 13.04 1.67 19.34
C GLY A 29 14.52 1.93 19.08
N ARG A 30 15.21 1.04 18.35
CA ARG A 30 16.65 1.19 18.03
C ARG A 30 16.87 2.06 16.78
N GLU A 31 18.12 2.45 16.57
CA GLU A 31 18.60 3.08 15.35
C GLU A 31 20.00 2.55 15.02
N VAL A 32 20.04 1.47 14.25
CA VAL A 32 21.30 0.88 13.81
C VAL A 32 21.56 1.26 12.36
N ARG A 33 22.67 1.91 12.09
CA ARG A 33 23.05 2.37 10.75
C ARG A 33 24.03 1.39 10.12
N ILE A 34 23.71 0.93 8.92
CA ILE A 34 24.55 0.10 8.07
C ILE A 34 25.00 0.96 6.89
N PRO A 35 26.24 1.47 6.88
CA PRO A 35 26.75 2.27 5.77
C PRO A 35 26.73 1.51 4.45
N ALA A 36 26.62 2.22 3.33
CA ALA A 36 26.55 1.58 2.00
C ALA A 36 27.71 0.63 1.69
N PRO A 37 28.97 0.90 2.07
CA PRO A 37 30.06 -0.09 1.89
C PRO A 37 29.86 -1.37 2.70
N GLU A 38 29.29 -1.28 3.90
CA GLU A 38 28.96 -2.46 4.71
C GLU A 38 27.79 -3.24 4.12
N ALA A 39 26.74 -2.55 3.67
CA ALA A 39 25.64 -3.19 2.96
C ALA A 39 26.14 -3.93 1.70
N ALA A 40 27.04 -3.32 0.94
CA ALA A 40 27.64 -3.94 -0.24
C ALA A 40 28.44 -5.21 0.11
N ARG A 41 29.21 -5.22 1.21
CA ARG A 41 29.92 -6.41 1.69
C ARG A 41 28.94 -7.54 2.04
N ARG A 42 27.86 -7.21 2.76
CA ARG A 42 26.82 -8.20 3.11
C ARG A 42 26.11 -8.75 1.87
N VAL A 43 25.79 -7.92 0.91
CA VAL A 43 25.19 -8.35 -0.37
C VAL A 43 26.15 -9.29 -1.12
N ALA A 44 27.43 -8.93 -1.25
CA ALA A 44 28.41 -9.75 -1.95
C ALA A 44 28.66 -11.11 -1.22
N GLY A 45 28.83 -11.07 0.10
CA GLY A 45 29.04 -12.27 0.92
C GLY A 45 27.86 -13.23 0.85
N LEU A 46 26.64 -12.70 0.96
CA LEU A 46 25.43 -13.50 0.85
C LEU A 46 25.24 -14.06 -0.57
N ALA A 47 25.49 -13.26 -1.62
CA ALA A 47 25.42 -13.74 -3.00
C ALA A 47 26.39 -14.91 -3.24
N ARG A 48 27.62 -14.87 -2.70
CA ARG A 48 28.57 -15.97 -2.77
C ARG A 48 28.07 -17.21 -2.02
N GLY A 49 27.52 -17.02 -0.81
CA GLY A 49 26.93 -18.10 -0.02
C GLY A 49 25.76 -18.78 -0.73
N LEU A 50 24.85 -18.00 -1.32
CA LEU A 50 23.74 -18.53 -2.11
C LEU A 50 24.22 -19.25 -3.39
N ALA A 51 25.23 -18.71 -4.07
CA ALA A 51 25.84 -19.36 -5.24
C ALA A 51 26.47 -20.70 -4.87
N ALA A 52 27.12 -20.80 -3.70
CA ALA A 52 27.67 -22.06 -3.19
C ALA A 52 26.59 -23.13 -2.90
N LEU A 53 25.36 -22.71 -2.64
CA LEU A 53 24.19 -23.58 -2.52
C LEU A 53 23.54 -23.88 -3.89
N GLY A 54 24.13 -23.42 -4.98
CA GLY A 54 23.68 -23.67 -6.35
C GLY A 54 22.59 -22.72 -6.84
N VAL A 55 22.29 -21.64 -6.11
CA VAL A 55 21.37 -20.59 -6.60
C VAL A 55 22.05 -19.82 -7.73
N GLY A 56 21.39 -19.70 -8.86
CA GLY A 56 21.93 -19.03 -10.05
C GLY A 56 20.86 -18.41 -10.93
N LYS A 57 21.28 -18.02 -12.13
CA LYS A 57 20.41 -17.33 -13.11
C LYS A 57 19.16 -18.15 -13.42
N GLY A 58 18.02 -17.51 -13.27
CA GLY A 58 16.70 -18.11 -13.52
C GLY A 58 16.11 -18.90 -12.35
N ASP A 59 16.84 -19.07 -11.23
CA ASP A 59 16.26 -19.60 -10.00
C ASP A 59 15.35 -18.59 -9.30
N ARG A 60 14.51 -19.05 -8.37
CA ARG A 60 13.66 -18.23 -7.51
C ARG A 60 14.03 -18.43 -6.05
N VAL A 61 14.10 -17.33 -5.30
CA VAL A 61 14.35 -17.31 -3.86
C VAL A 61 13.18 -16.60 -3.17
N ALA A 62 12.44 -17.31 -2.33
CA ALA A 62 11.35 -16.71 -1.58
C ALA A 62 11.87 -15.94 -0.35
N ILE A 63 11.25 -14.78 -0.07
CA ILE A 63 11.57 -13.94 1.09
C ILE A 63 10.30 -13.74 1.91
N ILE A 64 10.25 -14.32 3.13
CA ILE A 64 9.16 -14.18 4.08
C ILE A 64 9.64 -13.31 5.23
N SER A 65 9.49 -12.01 5.10
CA SER A 65 10.04 -11.05 6.07
C SER A 65 9.24 -9.75 6.08
N GLY A 66 9.16 -9.13 7.25
CA GLY A 66 8.79 -7.73 7.40
C GLY A 66 9.89 -6.78 6.92
N ASP A 67 9.63 -5.47 7.12
CA ASP A 67 10.54 -4.43 6.63
C ASP A 67 11.78 -4.31 7.52
N ARG A 68 12.93 -4.60 6.95
CA ARG A 68 14.23 -4.60 7.62
C ARG A 68 15.38 -4.48 6.60
N PRO A 69 16.57 -4.03 7.02
CA PRO A 69 17.74 -3.94 6.13
C PRO A 69 18.07 -5.25 5.41
N GLU A 70 17.96 -6.38 6.09
CA GLU A 70 18.25 -7.70 5.55
C GLU A 70 17.35 -8.06 4.38
N TRP A 71 16.14 -7.52 4.32
CA TRP A 71 15.23 -7.71 3.18
C TRP A 71 15.90 -7.29 1.86
N HIS A 72 16.41 -6.05 1.79
CA HIS A 72 17.11 -5.56 0.60
C HIS A 72 18.50 -6.18 0.41
N ILE A 73 19.18 -6.59 1.48
CA ILE A 73 20.43 -7.32 1.38
C ILE A 73 20.21 -8.66 0.66
N VAL A 74 19.16 -9.40 1.04
CA VAL A 74 18.75 -10.64 0.36
C VAL A 74 18.33 -10.38 -1.08
N ASP A 75 17.46 -9.38 -1.29
CA ASP A 75 16.97 -8.96 -2.60
C ASP A 75 18.14 -8.70 -3.56
N PHE A 76 19.04 -7.79 -3.22
CA PHE A 76 20.20 -7.49 -4.08
C PHE A 76 21.17 -8.66 -4.22
N ALA A 77 21.32 -9.52 -3.20
CA ALA A 77 22.15 -10.71 -3.32
C ALA A 77 21.57 -11.69 -4.36
N VAL A 78 20.26 -11.92 -4.33
CA VAL A 78 19.54 -12.77 -5.30
C VAL A 78 19.64 -12.19 -6.71
N LEU A 79 19.38 -10.87 -6.85
CA LEU A 79 19.46 -10.19 -8.15
C LEU A 79 20.87 -10.22 -8.78
N HIS A 80 21.94 -10.13 -7.98
CA HIS A 80 23.33 -10.24 -8.49
C HIS A 80 23.66 -11.63 -9.03
N LEU A 81 22.92 -12.67 -8.65
CA LEU A 81 23.03 -14.01 -9.24
C LEU A 81 22.22 -14.18 -10.52
N GLY A 82 21.43 -13.17 -10.93
CA GLY A 82 20.47 -13.28 -12.03
C GLY A 82 19.27 -14.17 -11.68
N ALA A 83 19.07 -14.43 -10.40
CA ALA A 83 17.89 -15.09 -9.87
C ALA A 83 16.79 -14.07 -9.58
N ALA A 84 15.55 -14.54 -9.49
CA ALA A 84 14.40 -13.71 -9.14
C ALA A 84 13.99 -13.98 -7.68
N ASP A 85 13.63 -12.93 -6.96
CA ASP A 85 13.02 -13.14 -5.67
C ASP A 85 11.49 -13.36 -5.75
N VAL A 86 10.93 -13.96 -4.70
CA VAL A 86 9.49 -14.18 -4.53
C VAL A 86 9.11 -13.63 -3.16
N PRO A 87 8.68 -12.36 -3.09
CA PRO A 87 8.30 -11.75 -1.82
C PRO A 87 6.97 -12.34 -1.33
N VAL A 88 6.98 -12.77 -0.07
CA VAL A 88 5.83 -13.40 0.60
C VAL A 88 5.48 -12.60 1.84
N TYR A 89 4.21 -12.24 2.00
CA TYR A 89 3.76 -11.51 3.18
C TYR A 89 3.88 -12.37 4.45
N PRO A 90 4.50 -11.85 5.53
CA PRO A 90 4.59 -12.57 6.81
C PRO A 90 3.23 -12.89 7.44
N THR A 91 2.18 -12.19 7.02
CA THR A 91 0.80 -12.38 7.53
C THR A 91 0.05 -13.51 6.85
N LEU A 92 0.61 -14.14 5.81
CA LEU A 92 -0.03 -15.27 5.12
C LEU A 92 -0.05 -16.52 6.01
N LEU A 93 -1.11 -17.31 5.84
CA LEU A 93 -1.26 -18.60 6.49
C LEU A 93 -0.41 -19.68 5.78
N PRO A 94 -0.07 -20.79 6.44
CA PRO A 94 0.77 -21.85 5.87
C PRO A 94 0.29 -22.34 4.50
N ASP A 95 -0.99 -22.59 4.30
CA ASP A 95 -1.54 -23.01 3.00
C ASP A 95 -1.33 -21.99 1.87
N GLN A 96 -1.40 -20.70 2.20
CA GLN A 96 -1.14 -19.64 1.23
C GLN A 96 0.36 -19.56 0.89
N VAL A 97 1.23 -19.74 1.88
CA VAL A 97 2.68 -19.85 1.69
C VAL A 97 2.99 -21.06 0.80
N ARG A 98 2.37 -22.22 1.08
CA ARG A 98 2.50 -23.43 0.26
C ARG A 98 2.15 -23.19 -1.20
N ALA A 99 1.00 -22.53 -1.45
CA ALA A 99 0.55 -22.23 -2.81
C ALA A 99 1.57 -21.40 -3.59
N ILE A 100 2.16 -20.37 -2.94
CA ILE A 100 3.18 -19.52 -3.57
C ILE A 100 4.47 -20.29 -3.82
N LEU A 101 4.98 -21.03 -2.84
CA LEU A 101 6.22 -21.79 -2.97
C LEU A 101 6.13 -22.89 -4.04
N ALA A 102 5.00 -23.59 -4.10
CA ALA A 102 4.76 -24.63 -5.09
C ALA A 102 4.63 -24.07 -6.51
N ASP A 103 3.87 -22.98 -6.72
CA ASP A 103 3.67 -22.38 -8.05
C ASP A 103 4.93 -21.68 -8.55
N SER A 104 5.63 -20.94 -7.70
CA SER A 104 6.88 -20.25 -8.06
C SER A 104 8.03 -21.21 -8.31
N GLY A 105 7.99 -22.41 -7.71
CA GLY A 105 9.12 -23.34 -7.71
C GLY A 105 10.36 -22.72 -7.06
N ALA A 106 10.17 -21.97 -5.97
CA ALA A 106 11.29 -21.37 -5.22
C ALA A 106 12.25 -22.43 -4.72
N ARG A 107 13.54 -22.27 -5.04
CA ARG A 107 14.62 -23.19 -4.66
C ARG A 107 15.12 -22.98 -3.25
N ALA A 108 15.11 -21.71 -2.81
CA ALA A 108 15.46 -21.34 -1.45
C ALA A 108 14.39 -20.45 -0.83
N VAL A 109 14.25 -20.51 0.49
CA VAL A 109 13.32 -19.68 1.26
C VAL A 109 14.07 -19.01 2.40
N VAL A 110 13.99 -17.69 2.48
CA VAL A 110 14.53 -16.89 3.59
C VAL A 110 13.37 -16.51 4.50
N ALA A 111 13.38 -17.01 5.73
CA ALA A 111 12.41 -16.75 6.77
C ALA A 111 12.98 -15.78 7.80
N GLU A 112 12.24 -14.72 8.15
CA GLU A 112 12.70 -13.67 9.05
C GLU A 112 13.04 -14.18 10.46
N ASN A 113 12.16 -14.98 11.02
CA ASN A 113 12.18 -15.40 12.42
C ASN A 113 11.57 -16.80 12.60
N PRO A 114 11.60 -17.39 13.81
CA PRO A 114 11.07 -18.72 14.08
C PRO A 114 9.59 -18.90 13.70
N ASP A 115 8.75 -17.87 13.82
CA ASP A 115 7.33 -17.96 13.47
C ASP A 115 7.14 -18.14 11.95
N GLN A 116 7.92 -17.41 11.14
CA GLN A 116 7.88 -17.58 9.69
C GLN A 116 8.53 -18.90 9.26
N LEU A 117 9.60 -19.31 9.95
CA LEU A 117 10.24 -20.59 9.73
C LEU A 117 9.27 -21.76 9.96
N ALA A 118 8.48 -21.72 11.03
CA ALA A 118 7.50 -22.76 11.35
C ALA A 118 6.51 -22.98 10.20
N LYS A 119 6.00 -21.91 9.59
CA LYS A 119 5.10 -22.00 8.41
C LYS A 119 5.77 -22.68 7.21
N VAL A 120 7.06 -22.36 6.97
CA VAL A 120 7.82 -22.97 5.87
C VAL A 120 8.05 -24.46 6.12
N LEU A 121 8.45 -24.83 7.33
CA LEU A 121 8.72 -26.23 7.69
C LEU A 121 7.44 -27.08 7.64
N GLU A 122 6.30 -26.53 8.05
CA GLU A 122 4.99 -27.19 7.97
C GLU A 122 4.63 -27.61 6.53
N VAL A 123 4.95 -26.74 5.56
CA VAL A 123 4.53 -26.95 4.15
C VAL A 123 5.65 -27.48 3.25
N ARG A 124 6.90 -27.53 3.73
CA ARG A 124 8.09 -27.90 2.94
C ARG A 124 7.94 -29.25 2.23
N GLY A 125 7.36 -30.24 2.90
CA GLY A 125 7.13 -31.57 2.33
C GLY A 125 6.27 -31.57 1.06
N SER A 126 5.44 -30.54 0.88
CA SER A 126 4.60 -30.34 -0.30
C SER A 126 5.22 -29.40 -1.35
N CYS A 127 6.44 -28.92 -1.12
CA CYS A 127 7.15 -27.98 -1.98
C CYS A 127 8.53 -28.57 -2.37
N PRO A 128 8.59 -29.60 -3.24
CA PRO A 128 9.83 -30.35 -3.52
C PRO A 128 10.94 -29.51 -4.15
N ALA A 129 10.64 -28.35 -4.73
CA ALA A 129 11.62 -27.42 -5.26
C ALA A 129 12.42 -26.71 -4.16
N VAL A 130 11.91 -26.64 -2.92
CA VAL A 130 12.58 -25.98 -1.79
C VAL A 130 13.71 -26.85 -1.25
N GLU A 131 14.90 -26.63 -1.76
CA GLU A 131 16.12 -27.34 -1.35
C GLU A 131 16.70 -26.75 -0.05
N THR A 132 16.69 -25.42 0.08
CA THR A 132 17.32 -24.69 1.19
C THR A 132 16.34 -23.80 1.92
N VAL A 133 16.38 -23.85 3.26
CA VAL A 133 15.67 -22.93 4.15
C VAL A 133 16.68 -22.15 4.97
N ILE A 134 16.52 -20.83 5.01
CA ILE A 134 17.45 -19.88 5.63
C ILE A 134 16.67 -19.08 6.67
N LEU A 135 17.20 -19.00 7.88
CA LEU A 135 16.64 -18.22 8.99
C LEU A 135 17.48 -16.96 9.19
N VAL A 136 16.81 -15.80 9.33
CA VAL A 136 17.48 -14.51 9.58
C VAL A 136 17.79 -14.37 11.06
N ASP A 137 16.77 -14.39 11.92
CA ASP A 137 16.89 -14.22 13.36
C ASP A 137 16.47 -15.50 14.11
N GLY A 138 17.25 -15.89 15.11
CA GLY A 138 16.96 -17.01 15.99
C GLY A 138 17.91 -18.21 15.81
N GLU A 139 17.65 -19.26 16.56
CA GLU A 139 18.39 -20.53 16.48
C GLU A 139 17.85 -21.39 15.35
N ALA A 140 18.73 -21.79 14.43
CA ALA A 140 18.35 -22.63 13.31
C ALA A 140 18.34 -24.11 13.73
N PRO A 141 17.22 -24.83 13.54
CA PRO A 141 17.17 -26.27 13.76
C PRO A 141 18.00 -27.01 12.70
N GLU A 142 18.21 -28.30 12.93
CA GLU A 142 18.94 -29.16 11.98
C GLU A 142 18.35 -29.08 10.56
N GLY A 143 19.21 -28.94 9.56
CA GLY A 143 18.79 -28.79 8.15
C GLY A 143 18.35 -27.40 7.73
N VAL A 144 18.37 -26.39 8.62
CA VAL A 144 18.16 -24.98 8.34
C VAL A 144 19.49 -24.24 8.45
N ARG A 145 19.75 -23.30 7.54
CA ARG A 145 20.93 -22.42 7.58
C ARG A 145 20.58 -21.10 8.24
N THR A 146 21.52 -20.44 8.90
CA THR A 146 21.33 -19.04 9.28
C THR A 146 21.83 -18.10 8.20
N LEU A 147 21.19 -16.94 8.04
CA LEU A 147 21.63 -15.91 7.10
C LEU A 147 23.07 -15.48 7.41
N ALA A 148 23.41 -15.35 8.70
CA ALA A 148 24.75 -14.98 9.15
C ALA A 148 25.81 -16.01 8.72
N ALA A 149 25.52 -17.31 8.86
CA ALA A 149 26.46 -18.36 8.45
C ALA A 149 26.65 -18.46 6.92
N LEU A 150 25.66 -18.01 6.14
CA LEU A 150 25.78 -17.99 4.68
C LEU A 150 26.44 -16.70 4.16
N THR A 151 26.46 -15.65 4.95
CA THR A 151 27.08 -14.38 4.55
C THR A 151 28.60 -14.49 4.79
N GLU A 152 29.32 -14.77 3.72
CA GLU A 152 30.79 -14.83 3.78
C GLU A 152 31.37 -13.47 4.17
N GLU A 153 32.38 -13.47 5.02
CA GLU A 153 33.17 -12.28 5.29
C GLU A 153 34.06 -11.95 4.07
N VAL A 154 33.82 -10.79 3.48
CA VAL A 154 34.57 -10.30 2.31
C VAL A 154 35.14 -8.92 2.59
N SER A 155 36.32 -8.62 2.03
CA SER A 155 36.87 -7.27 2.07
C SER A 155 36.01 -6.29 1.22
N ALA A 156 36.16 -4.99 1.43
CA ALA A 156 35.44 -3.99 0.63
C ALA A 156 35.81 -4.08 -0.86
N ASP A 157 37.08 -4.34 -1.16
CA ASP A 157 37.58 -4.42 -2.53
C ASP A 157 37.09 -5.72 -3.21
N ASP A 158 37.10 -6.85 -2.53
CA ASP A 158 36.58 -8.12 -3.04
C ASP A 158 35.06 -8.03 -3.27
N ALA A 159 34.32 -7.39 -2.37
CA ALA A 159 32.90 -7.15 -2.53
C ALA A 159 32.62 -6.28 -3.77
N ALA A 160 33.36 -5.19 -3.92
CA ALA A 160 33.21 -4.30 -5.08
C ALA A 160 33.52 -5.05 -6.38
N ALA A 161 34.62 -5.79 -6.43
CA ALA A 161 35.02 -6.57 -7.61
C ALA A 161 33.98 -7.65 -7.96
N TYR A 162 33.46 -8.39 -6.95
CA TYR A 162 32.46 -9.41 -7.15
C TYR A 162 31.14 -8.84 -7.71
N LEU A 163 30.63 -7.77 -7.11
CA LEU A 163 29.39 -7.14 -7.53
C LEU A 163 29.50 -6.56 -8.96
N GLU A 164 30.66 -5.96 -9.31
CA GLU A 164 30.89 -5.48 -10.68
C GLU A 164 30.98 -6.65 -11.68
N ALA A 165 31.59 -7.78 -11.32
CA ALA A 165 31.66 -8.95 -12.18
C ALA A 165 30.29 -9.62 -12.43
N CYS A 166 29.33 -9.44 -11.56
CA CYS A 166 27.97 -9.94 -11.72
C CYS A 166 27.15 -9.09 -12.73
N ARG A 167 27.36 -7.78 -12.77
CA ARG A 167 26.53 -6.85 -13.56
C ARG A 167 26.35 -7.23 -15.03
N PRO A 168 27.39 -7.56 -15.82
CA PRO A 168 27.23 -7.91 -17.23
C PRO A 168 26.49 -9.21 -17.48
N ARG A 169 26.31 -10.05 -16.47
CA ARG A 169 25.60 -11.36 -16.55
C ARG A 169 24.09 -11.19 -16.46
N VAL A 170 23.61 -10.07 -15.92
CA VAL A 170 22.20 -9.75 -15.73
C VAL A 170 21.75 -8.76 -16.79
N GLN A 171 20.69 -9.12 -17.51
CA GLN A 171 20.14 -8.32 -18.59
C GLN A 171 18.87 -7.58 -18.12
N ALA A 172 18.52 -6.52 -18.81
CA ALA A 172 17.34 -5.70 -18.49
C ALA A 172 16.02 -6.49 -18.54
N ASP A 173 15.93 -7.45 -19.45
CA ASP A 173 14.76 -8.32 -19.61
C ASP A 173 14.79 -9.60 -18.76
N ASP A 174 15.84 -9.84 -17.98
CA ASP A 174 15.85 -10.91 -16.98
C ASP A 174 14.75 -10.65 -15.93
N LEU A 175 14.16 -11.74 -15.45
CA LEU A 175 13.15 -11.67 -14.40
C LEU A 175 13.81 -11.22 -13.08
N ALA A 176 13.28 -10.13 -12.50
CA ALA A 176 13.73 -9.64 -11.21
C ALA A 176 12.89 -10.22 -10.06
N THR A 177 11.59 -10.42 -10.29
CA THR A 177 10.69 -10.90 -9.23
C THR A 177 9.42 -11.57 -9.76
N LEU A 178 8.84 -12.42 -8.89
CA LEU A 178 7.47 -12.92 -9.01
C LEU A 178 6.66 -12.40 -7.81
N ILE A 179 5.78 -11.42 -8.03
CA ILE A 179 4.91 -10.90 -6.97
C ILE A 179 3.52 -11.53 -7.09
N TYR A 180 3.09 -12.22 -6.04
CA TYR A 180 1.79 -12.89 -6.02
C TYR A 180 0.68 -11.95 -5.58
N THR A 181 -0.32 -11.80 -6.46
CA THR A 181 -1.54 -11.04 -6.16
C THR A 181 -2.72 -11.98 -5.91
N SER A 182 -3.62 -11.61 -5.00
CA SER A 182 -4.87 -12.34 -4.80
C SER A 182 -5.76 -12.14 -6.03
N GLY A 183 -5.75 -13.10 -6.93
CA GLY A 183 -6.62 -13.11 -8.10
C GLY A 183 -8.10 -13.06 -7.72
N THR A 184 -8.94 -12.58 -8.63
CA THR A 184 -10.40 -12.53 -8.45
C THR A 184 -11.05 -13.91 -8.38
N THR A 185 -10.35 -14.94 -8.85
CA THR A 185 -10.75 -16.35 -8.85
C THR A 185 -10.38 -17.09 -7.57
N GLY A 186 -9.69 -16.42 -6.64
CA GLY A 186 -9.25 -17.03 -5.37
C GLY A 186 -7.83 -17.62 -5.40
N GLU A 187 -7.32 -18.03 -6.56
CA GLU A 187 -5.95 -18.50 -6.70
C GLU A 187 -4.98 -17.33 -6.89
N PRO A 188 -3.85 -17.31 -6.16
CA PRO A 188 -2.81 -16.30 -6.38
C PRO A 188 -2.22 -16.40 -7.79
N LYS A 189 -1.92 -15.23 -8.40
CA LYS A 189 -1.24 -15.13 -9.68
C LYS A 189 0.11 -14.48 -9.49
N GLY A 190 1.20 -15.13 -9.93
CA GLY A 190 2.56 -14.59 -9.90
C GLY A 190 2.78 -13.59 -11.04
N VAL A 191 2.86 -12.32 -10.74
CA VAL A 191 3.16 -11.26 -11.71
C VAL A 191 4.65 -11.26 -12.00
N MET A 192 5.03 -11.42 -13.27
CA MET A 192 6.42 -11.43 -13.74
C MET A 192 6.90 -10.01 -14.02
N LEU A 193 7.79 -9.48 -13.19
CA LEU A 193 8.43 -8.18 -13.40
C LEU A 193 9.94 -8.35 -13.67
N THR A 194 10.41 -7.68 -14.72
CA THR A 194 11.80 -7.69 -15.15
C THR A 194 12.58 -6.54 -14.49
N HIS A 195 13.92 -6.57 -14.59
CA HIS A 195 14.75 -5.43 -14.21
C HIS A 195 14.34 -4.17 -14.96
N ASP A 196 14.03 -4.29 -16.27
CA ASP A 196 13.61 -3.17 -17.11
C ASP A 196 12.31 -2.53 -16.62
N ASN A 197 11.33 -3.35 -16.24
CA ASN A 197 10.06 -2.85 -15.71
C ASN A 197 10.29 -1.93 -14.50
N PHE A 198 11.04 -2.41 -13.50
CA PHE A 198 11.33 -1.62 -12.29
C PHE A 198 12.20 -0.40 -12.55
N VAL A 199 13.26 -0.54 -13.34
CA VAL A 199 14.19 0.57 -13.60
C VAL A 199 13.49 1.67 -14.39
N PHE A 200 12.75 1.29 -15.44
CA PHE A 200 11.97 2.26 -16.20
C PHE A 200 10.99 3.01 -15.30
N ASP A 201 10.22 2.29 -14.49
CA ASP A 201 9.20 2.87 -13.63
C ASP A 201 9.83 3.76 -12.55
N ALA A 202 10.91 3.29 -11.90
CA ALA A 202 11.64 4.08 -10.90
C ALA A 202 12.22 5.37 -11.47
N VAL A 203 12.88 5.32 -12.64
CA VAL A 203 13.49 6.49 -13.28
C VAL A 203 12.41 7.46 -13.74
N SER A 204 11.36 6.95 -14.38
CA SER A 204 10.27 7.73 -14.92
C SER A 204 9.45 8.42 -13.82
N ALA A 205 9.03 7.69 -12.79
CA ALA A 205 8.33 8.27 -11.64
C ALA A 205 9.21 9.27 -10.87
N ALA A 206 10.50 8.97 -10.73
CA ALA A 206 11.43 9.88 -10.08
C ALA A 206 11.67 11.17 -10.86
N SER A 207 11.58 11.16 -12.20
CA SER A 207 11.86 12.34 -13.04
C SER A 207 10.87 13.48 -12.82
N VAL A 208 9.70 13.21 -12.28
CA VAL A 208 8.62 14.17 -12.08
C VAL A 208 8.51 14.70 -10.65
N MET A 209 9.48 14.37 -9.80
CA MET A 209 9.54 14.77 -8.40
C MET A 209 10.85 15.52 -8.09
N PRO A 210 10.82 16.56 -7.23
CA PRO A 210 12.03 17.22 -6.77
C PRO A 210 12.70 16.38 -5.67
N TRP A 211 13.66 15.56 -6.02
CA TRP A 211 14.43 14.78 -5.06
C TRP A 211 15.58 15.61 -4.51
N PRO A 212 15.57 15.96 -3.24
CA PRO A 212 16.69 16.67 -2.64
C PRO A 212 17.81 15.69 -2.30
N GLU A 213 19.04 16.13 -2.39
CA GLU A 213 20.22 15.36 -2.03
C GLU A 213 20.28 15.07 -0.52
N HIS A 214 20.91 13.96 -0.14
CA HIS A 214 21.27 13.61 1.24
C HIS A 214 20.10 13.47 2.22
N GLN A 215 18.99 12.94 1.76
CA GLN A 215 17.80 12.78 2.58
C GLN A 215 17.61 11.37 3.11
N THR A 216 16.74 11.26 4.11
CA THR A 216 16.33 9.99 4.70
C THR A 216 14.88 9.72 4.34
N ALA A 217 14.62 8.54 3.80
CA ALA A 217 13.28 7.99 3.61
C ALA A 217 12.96 6.98 4.73
N LEU A 218 11.67 6.73 4.96
CA LEU A 218 11.19 5.71 5.90
C LEU A 218 10.30 4.73 5.15
N ALA A 219 10.67 3.45 5.17
CA ALA A 219 9.88 2.32 4.70
C ALA A 219 9.16 1.67 5.88
N PHE A 220 7.84 1.50 5.76
CA PHE A 220 6.99 0.82 6.73
C PHE A 220 5.77 0.13 6.10
N LEU A 221 5.52 0.33 4.81
CA LEU A 221 4.62 -0.52 4.06
C LEU A 221 5.35 -1.81 3.67
N PRO A 222 4.67 -2.95 3.60
CA PRO A 222 5.34 -4.22 3.33
C PRO A 222 6.18 -4.19 2.04
N LEU A 223 7.46 -4.48 2.12
CA LEU A 223 8.36 -4.64 0.97
C LEU A 223 7.95 -5.80 0.05
N SER A 224 7.12 -6.71 0.56
CA SER A 224 6.44 -7.72 -0.26
C SER A 224 5.38 -7.13 -1.20
N HIS A 225 5.00 -5.87 -1.01
CA HIS A 225 4.11 -5.13 -1.90
C HIS A 225 4.93 -4.31 -2.91
N VAL A 226 4.55 -4.38 -4.18
CA VAL A 226 5.25 -3.71 -5.28
C VAL A 226 5.47 -2.21 -5.07
N LEU A 227 4.52 -1.51 -4.40
CA LEU A 227 4.61 -0.06 -4.18
C LEU A 227 5.81 0.32 -3.32
N GLU A 228 5.93 -0.25 -2.12
CA GLU A 228 7.05 0.07 -1.21
C GLU A 228 8.38 -0.37 -1.81
N ARG A 229 8.38 -1.50 -2.51
CA ARG A 229 9.56 -2.00 -3.18
C ARG A 229 10.03 -1.06 -4.29
N LEU A 230 9.16 -0.62 -5.21
CA LEU A 230 9.54 0.34 -6.24
C LEU A 230 10.05 1.65 -5.63
N VAL A 231 9.30 2.20 -4.67
CA VAL A 231 9.68 3.48 -4.04
C VAL A 231 11.04 3.35 -3.35
N SER A 232 11.34 2.18 -2.74
CA SER A 232 12.68 1.90 -2.20
C SER A 232 13.76 1.94 -3.30
N TYR A 233 13.50 1.37 -4.48
CA TYR A 233 14.43 1.47 -5.61
C TYR A 233 14.58 2.92 -6.12
N ILE A 234 13.54 3.73 -6.05
CA ILE A 234 13.67 5.18 -6.31
C ILE A 234 14.60 5.82 -5.28
N TYR A 235 14.45 5.48 -3.98
CA TYR A 235 15.32 6.00 -2.93
C TYR A 235 16.78 5.58 -3.15
N PHE A 236 17.01 4.33 -3.55
CA PHE A 236 18.35 3.87 -3.94
C PHE A 236 18.88 4.64 -5.16
N ALA A 237 18.10 4.80 -6.22
CA ALA A 237 18.49 5.51 -7.43
C ALA A 237 18.84 6.99 -7.16
N LYS A 238 18.26 7.60 -6.11
CA LYS A 238 18.51 8.98 -5.68
C LYS A 238 19.55 9.11 -4.56
N GLY A 239 20.20 8.01 -4.17
CA GLY A 239 21.26 8.03 -3.15
C GLY A 239 20.76 8.38 -1.75
N LEU A 240 19.49 8.09 -1.42
CA LEU A 240 18.94 8.38 -0.10
C LEU A 240 19.32 7.32 0.93
N ALA A 241 19.36 7.72 2.21
CA ALA A 241 19.35 6.78 3.31
C ALA A 241 17.94 6.22 3.48
N LEU A 242 17.82 4.92 3.74
CA LEU A 242 16.53 4.23 3.90
C LEU A 242 16.42 3.62 5.30
N ALA A 243 15.46 4.10 6.07
CA ALA A 243 15.11 3.57 7.39
C ALA A 243 13.93 2.60 7.28
N TYR A 244 13.93 1.57 8.12
CA TYR A 244 12.90 0.53 8.15
C TYR A 244 12.28 0.43 9.54
N CYS A 245 10.96 0.34 9.61
CA CYS A 245 10.25 0.04 10.85
C CYS A 245 8.98 -0.79 10.58
N GLY A 246 8.46 -1.42 11.62
CA GLY A 246 7.15 -2.07 11.57
C GLY A 246 6.02 -1.05 11.47
N ILE A 247 4.89 -1.46 10.87
CA ILE A 247 3.72 -0.59 10.68
C ILE A 247 3.16 -0.05 12.01
N LEU A 248 3.23 -0.84 13.09
CA LEU A 248 2.76 -0.43 14.43
C LEU A 248 3.70 0.57 15.11
N GLU A 249 4.95 0.63 14.71
CA GLU A 249 5.99 1.48 15.28
C GLU A 249 6.15 2.81 14.53
N THR A 250 5.42 2.98 13.41
CA THR A 250 5.58 4.12 12.49
C THR A 250 5.49 5.47 13.19
N GLY A 251 4.57 5.62 14.16
CA GLY A 251 4.39 6.88 14.88
C GLY A 251 5.63 7.33 15.66
N ASP A 252 6.33 6.39 16.31
CA ASP A 252 7.54 6.68 17.08
C ASP A 252 8.77 6.77 16.17
N ALA A 253 8.84 5.93 15.13
CA ALA A 253 9.88 5.99 14.11
C ALA A 253 9.87 7.34 13.38
N LEU A 254 8.71 7.89 13.01
CA LEU A 254 8.58 9.21 12.38
C LEU A 254 9.18 10.31 13.25
N LYS A 255 8.94 10.29 14.57
CA LYS A 255 9.48 11.29 15.52
C LYS A 255 10.99 11.16 15.72
N ARG A 256 11.51 9.92 15.76
CA ARG A 256 12.93 9.61 16.01
C ARG A 256 13.78 9.83 14.75
N ILE A 257 13.41 9.18 13.64
CA ILE A 257 14.13 9.23 12.37
C ILE A 257 13.94 10.58 11.67
N ARG A 258 12.77 11.20 11.82
CA ARG A 258 12.41 12.48 11.20
C ARG A 258 12.66 12.44 9.69
N PRO A 259 12.01 11.53 8.95
CA PRO A 259 12.26 11.35 7.53
C PRO A 259 11.84 12.59 6.73
N HIS A 260 12.44 12.73 5.56
CA HIS A 260 12.06 13.76 4.59
C HIS A 260 11.00 13.25 3.61
N LEU A 261 10.91 11.93 3.47
CA LEU A 261 10.04 11.24 2.52
C LEU A 261 9.53 9.93 3.15
N PHE A 262 8.31 9.56 2.84
CA PHE A 262 7.77 8.21 3.02
C PHE A 262 6.60 7.97 2.07
N THR A 263 6.27 6.71 1.89
CA THR A 263 5.06 6.28 1.19
C THR A 263 4.09 5.68 2.19
N ALA A 264 2.81 5.96 2.03
CA ALA A 264 1.77 5.42 2.89
C ALA A 264 0.51 5.09 2.09
N VAL A 265 -0.39 4.33 2.70
CA VAL A 265 -1.74 4.12 2.20
C VAL A 265 -2.69 5.17 2.78
N PRO A 266 -3.84 5.48 2.15
CA PRO A 266 -4.81 6.47 2.65
C PRO A 266 -5.20 6.28 4.11
N ARG A 267 -5.36 5.04 4.56
CA ARG A 267 -5.71 4.71 5.95
C ARG A 267 -4.72 5.24 6.99
N PHE A 268 -3.46 5.39 6.63
CA PHE A 268 -2.47 6.05 7.49
C PHE A 268 -2.82 7.52 7.72
N TYR A 269 -3.12 8.26 6.65
CA TYR A 269 -3.48 9.68 6.74
C TYR A 269 -4.82 9.89 7.45
N GLU A 270 -5.81 9.03 7.19
CA GLU A 270 -7.09 9.01 7.89
C GLU A 270 -6.88 8.86 9.41
N LYS A 271 -6.11 7.85 9.84
CA LYS A 271 -5.82 7.63 11.27
C LYS A 271 -5.09 8.81 11.91
N VAL A 272 -4.14 9.42 11.21
CA VAL A 272 -3.44 10.62 11.72
C VAL A 272 -4.41 11.79 11.84
N TYR A 273 -5.27 11.99 10.83
CA TYR A 273 -6.32 13.00 10.85
C TYR A 273 -7.27 12.81 12.05
N ASP A 274 -7.84 11.61 12.19
CA ASP A 274 -8.78 11.28 13.26
C ASP A 274 -8.16 11.48 14.64
N ARG A 275 -6.92 11.05 14.83
CA ARG A 275 -6.19 11.24 16.09
C ARG A 275 -6.03 12.72 16.45
N ILE A 276 -5.66 13.57 15.48
CA ILE A 276 -5.54 15.02 15.68
C ILE A 276 -6.88 15.61 16.14
N PHE A 277 -7.97 15.25 15.47
CA PHE A 277 -9.30 15.78 15.80
C PHE A 277 -9.83 15.22 17.13
N HIS A 278 -9.55 13.97 17.45
CA HIS A 278 -9.90 13.36 18.73
C HIS A 278 -9.18 14.04 19.90
N GLU A 279 -7.86 14.19 19.84
CA GLU A 279 -7.07 14.89 20.88
C GLU A 279 -7.59 16.33 21.13
N LEU A 280 -8.10 16.97 20.10
CA LEU A 280 -8.65 18.33 20.19
C LEU A 280 -10.08 18.36 20.71
N SER A 281 -10.87 17.30 20.50
CA SER A 281 -12.24 17.21 21.03
C SER A 281 -12.27 17.29 22.57
N THR A 282 -11.23 16.79 23.21
CA THR A 282 -11.03 16.78 24.68
C THR A 282 -10.27 18.00 25.21
N ALA A 283 -9.71 18.84 24.33
CA ALA A 283 -8.91 20.00 24.71
C ALA A 283 -9.77 21.15 25.29
N PRO A 284 -9.18 22.09 26.08
CA PRO A 284 -9.86 23.29 26.58
C PRO A 284 -10.52 24.11 25.48
N ARG A 285 -11.62 24.78 25.80
CA ARG A 285 -12.44 25.57 24.83
C ARG A 285 -11.62 26.54 23.98
N LEU A 286 -10.66 27.24 24.58
CA LEU A 286 -9.80 28.18 23.86
C LEU A 286 -8.94 27.49 22.81
N LYS A 287 -8.30 26.36 23.17
CA LYS A 287 -7.46 25.58 22.27
C LYS A 287 -8.28 25.03 21.08
N ARG A 288 -9.50 24.57 21.36
CA ARG A 288 -10.44 24.12 20.30
C ARG A 288 -10.84 25.26 19.36
N SER A 289 -11.10 26.46 19.90
CA SER A 289 -11.47 27.62 19.06
C SER A 289 -10.32 28.06 18.15
N ILE A 290 -9.08 28.12 18.69
CA ILE A 290 -7.88 28.43 17.90
C ILE A 290 -7.69 27.40 16.79
N PHE A 291 -7.81 26.11 17.11
CA PHE A 291 -7.64 25.05 16.12
C PHE A 291 -8.70 25.10 15.02
N ARG A 292 -9.99 25.28 15.34
CA ARG A 292 -11.04 25.41 14.31
C ARG A 292 -10.75 26.55 13.33
N ARG A 293 -10.30 27.71 13.85
CA ARG A 293 -9.90 28.85 13.00
C ARG A 293 -8.67 28.49 12.16
N ALA A 294 -7.71 27.80 12.74
CA ALA A 294 -6.54 27.32 12.00
C ALA A 294 -6.95 26.40 10.85
N VAL A 295 -7.81 25.39 11.09
CA VAL A 295 -8.32 24.50 10.02
C VAL A 295 -9.03 25.30 8.93
N HIS A 296 -9.88 26.26 9.30
CA HIS A 296 -10.55 27.11 8.31
C HIS A 296 -9.54 27.89 7.43
N VAL A 297 -8.50 28.46 8.03
CA VAL A 297 -7.44 29.18 7.29
C VAL A 297 -6.63 28.22 6.43
N ALA A 298 -6.34 27.00 6.93
CA ALA A 298 -5.66 25.97 6.16
C ALA A 298 -6.43 25.60 4.88
N LEU A 299 -7.73 25.28 5.00
CA LEU A 299 -8.59 24.94 3.87
C LEU A 299 -8.77 26.10 2.88
N ALA A 300 -8.92 27.35 3.39
CA ALA A 300 -8.97 28.54 2.56
C ALA A 300 -7.66 28.75 1.76
N SER A 301 -6.50 28.38 2.34
CA SER A 301 -5.22 28.47 1.65
C SER A 301 -5.09 27.47 0.50
N VAL A 302 -5.67 26.28 0.62
CA VAL A 302 -5.72 25.28 -0.46
C VAL A 302 -6.58 25.80 -1.62
N LYS A 303 -7.77 26.29 -1.32
CA LYS A 303 -8.70 26.83 -2.34
C LYS A 303 -8.15 28.05 -3.08
N SER A 304 -7.45 28.94 -2.38
CA SER A 304 -6.89 30.17 -2.98
C SER A 304 -5.51 30.00 -3.60
N GLY A 305 -4.80 28.88 -3.31
CA GLY A 305 -3.40 28.67 -3.66
C GLY A 305 -2.42 29.62 -2.94
N ARG A 306 -2.88 30.38 -1.91
CA ARG A 306 -2.08 31.43 -1.25
C ARG A 306 -1.97 31.22 0.27
N ARG A 307 -0.76 31.36 0.80
CA ARG A 307 -0.46 31.33 2.23
C ARG A 307 -0.18 32.73 2.74
N GLY A 308 -1.24 33.43 3.18
CA GLY A 308 -1.18 34.80 3.70
C GLY A 308 -0.64 34.90 5.15
N MET A 309 -0.71 36.11 5.74
CA MET A 309 -0.23 36.36 7.12
C MET A 309 -0.98 35.53 8.18
N SER A 310 -2.27 35.34 8.03
CA SER A 310 -3.07 34.50 8.94
C SER A 310 -2.59 33.04 8.91
N TRP A 311 -2.25 32.51 7.73
CA TRP A 311 -1.68 31.18 7.61
C TRP A 311 -0.33 31.08 8.35
N ARG A 312 0.55 32.07 8.20
CA ARG A 312 1.85 32.11 8.90
C ARG A 312 1.70 32.16 10.42
N LEU A 313 0.72 32.92 10.92
CA LEU A 313 0.40 32.95 12.35
C LEU A 313 0.00 31.56 12.88
N TYR A 314 -0.94 30.90 12.18
CA TYR A 314 -1.37 29.55 12.57
C TYR A 314 -0.31 28.48 12.29
N ASP A 315 0.64 28.74 11.41
CA ASP A 315 1.78 27.86 11.20
C ASP A 315 2.61 27.75 12.48
N VAL A 316 2.96 28.88 13.09
CA VAL A 316 3.72 28.90 14.36
C VAL A 316 2.91 28.31 15.51
N LEU A 317 1.64 28.64 15.61
CA LEU A 317 0.80 28.26 16.74
C LEU A 317 0.32 26.80 16.70
N VAL A 318 0.02 26.28 15.50
CA VAL A 318 -0.71 25.02 15.30
C VAL A 318 0.00 24.09 14.32
N TYR A 319 0.21 24.51 13.05
CA TYR A 319 0.59 23.57 11.98
C TYR A 319 1.98 22.99 12.18
N SER A 320 2.95 23.78 12.65
CA SER A 320 4.31 23.31 12.96
C SER A 320 4.31 22.18 13.99
N LYS A 321 3.39 22.22 14.97
CA LYS A 321 3.25 21.19 16.01
C LYS A 321 2.66 19.90 15.43
N ILE A 322 1.69 20.03 14.52
CA ILE A 322 1.12 18.87 13.82
C ILE A 322 2.18 18.24 12.92
N ARG A 323 2.91 19.05 12.13
CA ARG A 323 4.00 18.53 11.31
C ARG A 323 5.11 17.87 12.12
N ALA A 324 5.39 18.37 13.33
CA ALA A 324 6.36 17.74 14.24
C ALA A 324 5.96 16.31 14.63
N ALA A 325 4.67 16.00 14.70
CA ALA A 325 4.17 14.66 14.99
C ALA A 325 4.49 13.64 13.87
N VAL A 326 4.68 14.11 12.63
CA VAL A 326 5.13 13.32 11.48
C VAL A 326 6.62 13.57 11.14
N GLY A 327 7.43 13.93 12.16
CA GLY A 327 8.89 14.12 12.05
C GLY A 327 9.35 15.55 11.77
N GLY A 328 8.49 16.46 11.31
CA GLY A 328 8.75 17.90 11.13
C GLY A 328 9.65 18.28 9.96
N ARG A 329 10.25 17.32 9.24
CA ARG A 329 11.12 17.58 8.07
C ARG A 329 10.53 17.08 6.76
N LEU A 330 9.30 16.54 6.80
CA LEU A 330 8.66 15.95 5.64
C LEU A 330 8.53 16.97 4.50
N ARG A 331 9.06 16.62 3.35
CA ARG A 331 8.98 17.42 2.11
C ARG A 331 7.69 17.13 1.36
N PHE A 332 7.47 15.87 1.09
CA PHE A 332 6.23 15.33 0.55
C PHE A 332 6.11 13.87 0.98
N SER A 333 4.93 13.33 0.83
CA SER A 333 4.67 11.90 0.97
C SER A 333 3.83 11.42 -0.20
N ILE A 334 3.93 10.13 -0.51
CA ILE A 334 3.15 9.51 -1.57
C ILE A 334 2.02 8.70 -0.93
N SER A 335 0.81 8.85 -1.46
CA SER A 335 -0.34 8.03 -1.11
C SER A 335 -0.69 7.13 -2.28
N GLY A 336 -0.71 5.81 -2.06
CA GLY A 336 -1.03 4.84 -3.11
C GLY A 336 -1.84 3.66 -2.60
N GLY A 337 -2.26 2.81 -3.54
CA GLY A 337 -2.95 1.56 -3.23
C GLY A 337 -4.46 1.67 -3.00
N ALA A 338 -4.99 2.85 -2.68
CA ALA A 338 -6.42 3.14 -2.57
C ALA A 338 -6.65 4.66 -2.75
N PRO A 339 -7.87 5.15 -3.01
CA PRO A 339 -8.16 6.57 -3.08
C PRO A 339 -7.97 7.26 -1.73
N LEU A 340 -7.39 8.47 -1.74
CA LEU A 340 -7.30 9.32 -0.56
C LEU A 340 -8.55 10.20 -0.47
N PRO A 341 -9.30 10.20 0.66
CA PRO A 341 -10.43 11.10 0.81
C PRO A 341 -9.99 12.56 0.63
N VAL A 342 -10.69 13.29 -0.25
CA VAL A 342 -10.31 14.64 -0.65
C VAL A 342 -10.14 15.57 0.55
N PHE A 343 -11.05 15.49 1.55
CA PHE A 343 -10.97 16.34 2.74
C PHE A 343 -9.73 16.07 3.59
N VAL A 344 -9.22 14.82 3.62
CA VAL A 344 -7.97 14.46 4.29
C VAL A 344 -6.80 15.10 3.55
N GLY A 345 -6.76 14.95 2.22
CA GLY A 345 -5.77 15.60 1.37
C GLY A 345 -5.75 17.12 1.53
N GLU A 346 -6.94 17.77 1.49
CA GLU A 346 -7.08 19.22 1.71
C GLU A 346 -6.54 19.66 3.08
N PHE A 347 -6.83 18.88 4.13
CA PHE A 347 -6.32 19.17 5.46
C PHE A 347 -4.78 19.14 5.51
N PHE A 348 -4.16 18.05 5.02
CA PHE A 348 -2.70 17.92 5.02
C PHE A 348 -2.03 18.98 4.15
N HIS A 349 -2.52 19.24 2.94
CA HIS A 349 -2.00 20.32 2.09
C HIS A 349 -2.14 21.69 2.77
N GLY A 350 -3.28 21.93 3.40
CA GLY A 350 -3.56 23.17 4.12
C GLY A 350 -2.60 23.45 5.26
N ILE A 351 -2.17 22.42 6.00
CA ILE A 351 -1.19 22.54 7.09
C ILE A 351 0.27 22.44 6.61
N GLY A 352 0.50 22.34 5.29
CA GLY A 352 1.83 22.32 4.70
C GLY A 352 2.51 20.95 4.62
N VAL A 353 1.74 19.86 4.70
CA VAL A 353 2.18 18.49 4.40
C VAL A 353 1.67 18.12 3.02
N LEU A 354 2.56 18.01 2.04
CA LEU A 354 2.18 17.67 0.68
C LEU A 354 2.03 16.15 0.55
N VAL A 355 0.80 15.68 0.33
CA VAL A 355 0.49 14.28 0.04
C VAL A 355 0.15 14.17 -1.44
N LEU A 356 0.90 13.37 -2.18
CA LEU A 356 0.76 13.17 -3.62
C LEU A 356 0.19 11.79 -3.89
N GLU A 357 -0.98 11.74 -4.51
CA GLU A 357 -1.59 10.48 -4.89
C GLU A 357 -0.92 9.91 -6.14
N GLY A 358 -0.69 8.60 -6.13
CA GLY A 358 -0.23 7.82 -7.27
C GLY A 358 -1.12 6.61 -7.50
N TYR A 359 -1.19 6.17 -8.76
CA TYR A 359 -2.02 5.04 -9.17
C TYR A 359 -1.23 4.04 -10.00
N GLY A 360 -1.59 2.79 -9.79
CA GLY A 360 -1.13 1.66 -10.55
C GLY A 360 -1.35 0.33 -9.83
N LEU A 361 -0.84 -0.72 -10.42
CA LEU A 361 -1.07 -2.11 -10.02
C LEU A 361 0.26 -2.86 -9.95
N THR A 362 0.25 -4.06 -9.37
CA THR A 362 1.44 -4.93 -9.40
C THR A 362 1.88 -5.21 -10.84
N GLU A 363 0.90 -5.41 -11.71
CA GLU A 363 1.08 -5.67 -13.15
C GLU A 363 1.68 -4.48 -13.93
N THR A 364 1.83 -3.32 -13.29
CA THR A 364 2.37 -2.10 -13.91
C THR A 364 3.59 -1.51 -13.18
N SER A 365 4.26 -2.24 -12.32
CA SER A 365 5.59 -2.05 -11.71
C SER A 365 5.81 -0.95 -10.64
N PRO A 366 4.85 -0.30 -9.98
CA PRO A 366 3.41 -0.23 -10.17
C PRO A 366 2.89 1.07 -10.79
N VAL A 367 3.72 2.11 -11.06
CA VAL A 367 3.23 3.48 -11.28
C VAL A 367 2.79 3.70 -12.73
N ILE A 368 1.52 4.05 -12.91
CA ILE A 368 0.96 4.54 -14.17
C ILE A 368 0.91 6.06 -14.16
N THR A 369 0.37 6.63 -13.06
CA THR A 369 0.22 8.07 -12.88
C THR A 369 0.64 8.48 -11.48
N VAL A 370 1.04 9.76 -11.32
CA VAL A 370 1.31 10.37 -10.03
C VAL A 370 1.03 11.86 -10.07
N ASN A 371 0.49 12.42 -8.99
CA ASN A 371 0.31 13.86 -8.85
C ASN A 371 1.66 14.57 -8.86
N ARG A 372 1.74 15.68 -9.59
CA ARG A 372 2.96 16.49 -9.70
C ARG A 372 3.17 17.31 -8.44
N PHE A 373 4.44 17.50 -8.07
CA PHE A 373 4.81 18.27 -6.88
C PHE A 373 4.37 19.74 -6.97
N ASP A 374 4.51 20.34 -8.13
CA ASP A 374 4.26 21.76 -8.40
C ASP A 374 2.79 22.09 -8.69
N ARG A 375 2.00 21.10 -9.10
CA ARG A 375 0.58 21.24 -9.47
C ARG A 375 -0.28 20.05 -9.06
N PRO A 376 -0.30 19.68 -7.78
CA PRO A 376 -1.10 18.55 -7.32
C PRO A 376 -2.60 18.87 -7.45
N ARG A 377 -3.38 17.87 -7.91
CA ARG A 377 -4.84 17.98 -8.00
C ARG A 377 -5.48 16.91 -7.13
N LEU A 378 -6.00 17.33 -5.99
CA LEU A 378 -6.70 16.44 -5.06
C LEU A 378 -7.94 15.80 -5.70
N GLY A 379 -8.22 14.55 -5.37
CA GLY A 379 -9.30 13.75 -5.95
C GLY A 379 -8.98 13.22 -7.35
N THR A 380 -7.73 13.33 -7.79
CA THR A 380 -7.19 12.65 -8.98
C THR A 380 -5.93 11.89 -8.60
N VAL A 381 -5.59 10.89 -9.40
CA VAL A 381 -4.35 10.12 -9.23
C VAL A 381 -3.19 10.70 -10.07
N GLY A 382 -3.34 11.93 -10.54
CA GLY A 382 -2.31 12.68 -11.24
C GLY A 382 -2.24 12.43 -12.75
N GLU A 383 -1.09 12.79 -13.31
CA GLU A 383 -0.76 12.65 -14.73
C GLU A 383 0.10 11.42 -14.97
N THR A 384 0.09 10.88 -16.19
CA THR A 384 0.97 9.77 -16.58
C THR A 384 2.43 10.11 -16.35
N ILE A 385 3.21 9.12 -15.89
CA ILE A 385 4.67 9.27 -15.86
C ILE A 385 5.23 9.23 -17.28
N PRO A 386 6.40 9.86 -17.55
CA PRO A 386 6.98 9.87 -18.88
C PRO A 386 7.19 8.48 -19.48
N GLY A 387 6.80 8.31 -20.74
CA GLY A 387 6.93 7.04 -21.47
C GLY A 387 5.82 6.03 -21.19
N VAL A 388 4.78 6.41 -20.42
CA VAL A 388 3.57 5.63 -20.19
C VAL A 388 2.41 6.22 -20.99
N GLU A 389 1.64 5.35 -21.65
CA GLU A 389 0.44 5.73 -22.35
C GLU A 389 -0.80 5.25 -21.58
N VAL A 390 -1.82 6.08 -21.52
CA VAL A 390 -3.12 5.78 -20.92
C VAL A 390 -4.24 6.15 -21.88
N ARG A 391 -5.25 5.31 -21.99
CA ARG A 391 -6.52 5.61 -22.68
C ARG A 391 -7.69 5.04 -21.90
N ILE A 392 -8.86 5.59 -22.13
CA ILE A 392 -10.11 5.09 -21.58
C ILE A 392 -10.84 4.30 -22.68
N ALA A 393 -11.18 3.06 -22.41
CA ALA A 393 -11.95 2.22 -23.33
C ALA A 393 -13.42 2.66 -23.38
N ALA A 394 -14.18 2.12 -24.35
CA ALA A 394 -15.60 2.49 -24.55
C ALA A 394 -16.49 2.17 -23.33
N ASP A 395 -16.12 1.20 -22.53
CA ASP A 395 -16.79 0.81 -21.28
C ASP A 395 -16.27 1.54 -20.04
N GLY A 396 -15.37 2.51 -20.23
CA GLY A 396 -14.77 3.31 -19.16
C GLY A 396 -13.53 2.68 -18.52
N GLU A 397 -13.08 1.50 -18.96
CA GLU A 397 -11.89 0.86 -18.41
C GLU A 397 -10.61 1.63 -18.76
N VAL A 398 -9.75 1.81 -17.76
CA VAL A 398 -8.42 2.37 -17.94
C VAL A 398 -7.51 1.33 -18.57
N LEU A 399 -6.96 1.65 -19.75
CA LEU A 399 -5.96 0.84 -20.43
C LEU A 399 -4.62 1.57 -20.39
N THR A 400 -3.53 0.82 -20.17
CA THR A 400 -2.17 1.38 -20.15
C THR A 400 -1.21 0.59 -21.03
N ARG A 401 -0.18 1.27 -21.55
CA ARG A 401 0.89 0.68 -22.36
C ARG A 401 2.22 1.33 -22.06
N GLY A 402 3.29 0.53 -22.04
CA GLY A 402 4.66 1.01 -21.84
C GLY A 402 5.55 -0.05 -21.19
N ARG A 403 6.81 0.33 -20.97
CA ARG A 403 7.82 -0.55 -20.34
C ARG A 403 7.53 -0.91 -18.89
N HIS A 404 6.62 -0.23 -18.23
CA HIS A 404 6.15 -0.53 -16.87
C HIS A 404 5.22 -1.74 -16.80
N VAL A 405 4.64 -2.19 -17.93
CA VAL A 405 3.72 -3.33 -17.97
C VAL A 405 4.48 -4.63 -17.82
N MET A 406 3.96 -5.52 -16.97
CA MET A 406 4.51 -6.85 -16.70
C MET A 406 4.73 -7.70 -17.96
N ARG A 407 5.62 -8.68 -17.88
CA ARG A 407 5.77 -9.70 -18.93
C ARG A 407 4.52 -10.60 -19.05
N GLY A 408 3.80 -10.82 -17.97
CA GLY A 408 2.60 -11.65 -17.86
C GLY A 408 2.51 -12.34 -16.50
N TYR A 409 1.56 -13.27 -16.38
CA TYR A 409 1.40 -14.11 -15.20
C TYR A 409 2.18 -15.42 -15.34
N TRP A 410 2.95 -15.76 -14.29
CA TRP A 410 3.76 -16.97 -14.23
C TRP A 410 2.88 -18.23 -14.41
N ASN A 411 3.27 -19.11 -15.31
CA ASN A 411 2.55 -20.36 -15.65
C ASN A 411 1.07 -20.18 -16.04
N LYS A 412 0.61 -18.96 -16.36
CA LYS A 412 -0.80 -18.68 -16.68
C LYS A 412 -0.93 -17.87 -17.99
N PRO A 413 -0.61 -18.46 -19.16
CA PRO A 413 -0.62 -17.75 -20.45
C PRO A 413 -2.02 -17.24 -20.83
N GLN A 414 -3.09 -18.02 -20.55
CA GLN A 414 -4.45 -17.59 -20.84
C GLN A 414 -4.84 -16.36 -19.99
N ALA A 415 -4.56 -16.38 -18.70
CA ALA A 415 -4.84 -15.24 -17.83
C ALA A 415 -4.05 -13.98 -18.25
N THR A 416 -2.88 -14.15 -18.86
CA THR A 416 -2.10 -13.07 -19.46
C THR A 416 -2.80 -12.52 -20.70
N ALA A 417 -3.23 -13.38 -21.61
CA ALA A 417 -3.92 -12.99 -22.84
C ALA A 417 -5.27 -12.30 -22.57
N ASP A 418 -5.92 -12.63 -21.45
CA ASP A 418 -7.19 -12.00 -21.04
C ASP A 418 -7.04 -10.51 -20.66
N VAL A 419 -5.82 -10.05 -20.30
CA VAL A 419 -5.57 -8.69 -19.80
C VAL A 419 -4.52 -7.91 -20.62
N LEU A 420 -3.72 -8.59 -21.43
CA LEU A 420 -2.64 -7.98 -22.23
C LEU A 420 -2.86 -8.33 -23.70
N ASP A 421 -3.16 -7.33 -24.52
CA ASP A 421 -3.38 -7.54 -25.96
C ASP A 421 -2.05 -7.58 -26.76
N SER A 422 -2.15 -7.98 -28.03
CA SER A 422 -1.00 -8.09 -28.94
C SER A 422 -0.35 -6.75 -29.29
N ALA A 423 -1.01 -5.62 -29.03
CA ALA A 423 -0.47 -4.28 -29.22
C ALA A 423 0.19 -3.73 -27.93
N GLY A 424 0.27 -4.53 -26.86
CA GLY A 424 0.87 -4.19 -25.58
C GLY A 424 -0.02 -3.35 -24.66
N TRP A 425 -1.31 -3.25 -24.92
CA TRP A 425 -2.26 -2.61 -24.02
C TRP A 425 -2.68 -3.56 -22.91
N PHE A 426 -2.49 -3.11 -21.68
CA PHE A 426 -2.90 -3.81 -20.48
C PHE A 426 -4.23 -3.25 -19.97
N ALA A 427 -5.20 -4.15 -19.77
CA ALA A 427 -6.51 -3.86 -19.20
C ALA A 427 -6.42 -3.88 -17.67
N THR A 428 -6.55 -2.72 -17.02
CA THR A 428 -6.30 -2.59 -15.58
C THR A 428 -7.40 -3.18 -14.72
N GLY A 429 -8.61 -3.35 -15.27
CA GLY A 429 -9.81 -3.70 -14.51
C GLY A 429 -10.32 -2.56 -13.64
N ASP A 430 -9.79 -1.35 -13.77
CA ASP A 430 -10.24 -0.14 -13.08
C ASP A 430 -10.98 0.78 -14.07
N ILE A 431 -12.04 1.42 -13.61
CA ILE A 431 -12.83 2.39 -14.37
C ILE A 431 -12.35 3.78 -14.00
N GLY A 432 -12.21 4.66 -15.00
CA GLY A 432 -11.71 6.00 -14.76
C GLY A 432 -12.05 7.00 -15.86
N GLU A 433 -11.68 8.24 -15.60
CA GLU A 433 -11.88 9.38 -16.46
C GLU A 433 -10.55 10.12 -16.66
N LEU A 434 -10.22 10.46 -17.89
CA LEU A 434 -9.05 11.26 -18.23
C LEU A 434 -9.52 12.68 -18.60
N SER A 435 -9.10 13.68 -17.83
CA SER A 435 -9.42 15.07 -18.12
C SER A 435 -8.66 15.58 -19.35
N ALA A 436 -9.17 16.66 -19.99
CA ALA A 436 -8.55 17.25 -21.18
C ALA A 436 -7.10 17.73 -20.95
N ASP A 437 -6.74 18.04 -19.71
CA ASP A 437 -5.41 18.45 -19.28
C ASP A 437 -4.57 17.30 -18.71
N GLY A 438 -4.99 16.03 -18.92
CA GLY A 438 -4.19 14.84 -18.68
C GLY A 438 -4.24 14.26 -17.27
N TYR A 439 -5.11 14.75 -16.37
CA TYR A 439 -5.27 14.15 -15.04
C TYR A 439 -6.22 12.95 -15.09
N LEU A 440 -5.76 11.83 -14.54
CA LEU A 440 -6.54 10.62 -14.40
C LEU A 440 -7.30 10.63 -13.06
N ARG A 441 -8.57 10.25 -13.10
CA ARG A 441 -9.40 9.98 -11.94
C ARG A 441 -9.92 8.55 -12.01
N ILE A 442 -9.64 7.76 -10.99
CA ILE A 442 -10.22 6.43 -10.84
C ILE A 442 -11.57 6.57 -10.14
N THR A 443 -12.59 5.95 -10.69
CA THR A 443 -13.95 6.05 -10.15
C THR A 443 -14.41 4.77 -9.48
N ASP A 444 -13.98 3.59 -9.98
CA ASP A 444 -14.30 2.29 -9.37
C ASP A 444 -13.45 1.16 -9.99
N ARG A 445 -13.71 -0.07 -9.53
CA ARG A 445 -13.24 -1.30 -10.16
C ARG A 445 -14.31 -1.92 -11.05
N LYS A 446 -13.98 -2.26 -12.27
CA LYS A 446 -14.90 -2.86 -13.27
C LYS A 446 -15.68 -4.05 -12.72
N LYS A 447 -15.02 -4.93 -11.95
CA LYS A 447 -15.62 -6.12 -11.34
C LYS A 447 -16.42 -5.87 -10.06
N ASP A 448 -16.23 -4.69 -9.45
CA ASP A 448 -16.91 -4.31 -8.21
C ASP A 448 -18.15 -3.43 -8.48
N ILE A 449 -18.34 -2.98 -9.73
CA ILE A 449 -19.55 -2.29 -10.16
C ILE A 449 -20.76 -3.19 -9.90
N LEU A 450 -21.73 -2.65 -9.19
CA LEU A 450 -23.01 -3.30 -8.92
C LEU A 450 -23.99 -2.97 -10.05
N VAL A 451 -24.46 -3.99 -10.75
CA VAL A 451 -25.49 -3.82 -11.79
C VAL A 451 -26.83 -4.14 -11.16
N THR A 452 -27.62 -3.13 -10.85
CA THR A 452 -28.95 -3.31 -10.25
C THR A 452 -29.88 -4.12 -11.17
N ALA A 453 -30.96 -4.68 -10.62
CA ALA A 453 -31.98 -5.40 -11.41
C ALA A 453 -32.58 -4.53 -12.52
N GLY A 454 -32.55 -3.18 -12.39
CA GLY A 454 -32.95 -2.22 -13.42
C GLY A 454 -31.87 -1.91 -14.46
N GLY A 455 -30.74 -2.64 -14.49
CA GLY A 455 -29.64 -2.46 -15.44
C GLY A 455 -28.82 -1.19 -15.24
N LYS A 456 -28.87 -0.57 -14.04
CA LYS A 456 -28.08 0.61 -13.72
C LYS A 456 -26.78 0.22 -13.03
N ASN A 457 -25.66 0.78 -13.51
CA ASN A 457 -24.34 0.62 -12.90
C ASN A 457 -24.22 1.56 -11.70
N VAL A 458 -23.80 1.02 -10.58
CA VAL A 458 -23.50 1.75 -9.34
C VAL A 458 -22.05 1.49 -8.97
N ALA A 459 -21.28 2.55 -8.77
CA ALA A 459 -19.91 2.56 -8.31
C ALA A 459 -19.87 2.52 -6.77
N PRO A 460 -19.71 1.35 -6.12
CA PRO A 460 -19.88 1.24 -4.68
C PRO A 460 -18.78 1.95 -3.90
N GLN A 461 -17.53 1.92 -4.39
CA GLN A 461 -16.37 2.44 -3.66
C GLN A 461 -16.51 3.92 -3.34
N ALA A 462 -16.97 4.74 -4.29
CA ALA A 462 -17.17 6.17 -4.10
C ALA A 462 -18.24 6.49 -3.01
N ILE A 463 -19.24 5.62 -2.87
CA ILE A 463 -20.30 5.76 -1.86
C ILE A 463 -19.81 5.27 -0.49
N GLU A 464 -19.11 4.15 -0.46
CA GLU A 464 -18.48 3.59 0.74
C GLU A 464 -17.49 4.57 1.37
N GLU A 465 -16.69 5.26 0.55
CA GLU A 465 -15.80 6.33 1.02
C GLU A 465 -16.54 7.49 1.65
N LYS A 466 -17.67 7.92 1.07
CA LYS A 466 -18.49 8.97 1.67
C LYS A 466 -19.04 8.56 3.04
N LEU A 467 -19.47 7.31 3.22
CA LEU A 467 -19.89 6.81 4.53
C LEU A 467 -18.73 6.86 5.55
N ARG A 468 -17.53 6.48 5.13
CA ARG A 468 -16.33 6.51 5.97
C ARG A 468 -15.81 7.90 6.32
N THR A 469 -16.37 8.97 5.73
CA THR A 469 -16.06 10.35 6.19
C THR A 469 -16.59 10.63 7.59
N SER A 470 -17.60 9.86 8.05
CA SER A 470 -18.09 9.95 9.43
C SER A 470 -17.15 9.23 10.39
N PRO A 471 -16.71 9.88 11.48
CA PRO A 471 -15.86 9.23 12.49
C PRO A 471 -16.53 8.06 13.20
N LEU A 472 -17.86 7.89 13.11
CA LEU A 472 -18.58 6.73 13.65
C LEU A 472 -18.47 5.49 12.77
N VAL A 473 -18.02 5.61 11.52
CA VAL A 473 -17.92 4.52 10.55
C VAL A 473 -16.47 4.09 10.39
N GLU A 474 -16.17 2.83 10.72
CA GLU A 474 -14.85 2.24 10.48
C GLU A 474 -14.71 1.71 9.06
N ASN A 475 -15.74 0.97 8.60
CA ASN A 475 -15.83 0.43 7.24
C ASN A 475 -17.28 0.43 6.76
N ALA A 476 -17.45 0.44 5.45
CA ALA A 476 -18.75 0.25 4.81
C ALA A 476 -18.57 -0.58 3.54
N VAL A 477 -19.52 -1.47 3.28
CA VAL A 477 -19.53 -2.31 2.07
C VAL A 477 -20.94 -2.32 1.50
N LEU A 478 -21.07 -1.91 0.22
CA LEU A 478 -22.35 -1.88 -0.48
C LEU A 478 -22.60 -3.18 -1.23
N PHE A 479 -23.86 -3.58 -1.27
CA PHE A 479 -24.36 -4.73 -2.02
C PHE A 479 -25.61 -4.37 -2.79
N GLY A 480 -25.85 -5.00 -3.92
CA GLY A 480 -27.01 -4.68 -4.77
C GLY A 480 -26.91 -5.24 -6.18
N ASP A 481 -25.91 -6.08 -6.47
CA ASP A 481 -25.76 -6.72 -7.78
C ASP A 481 -26.99 -7.60 -8.05
N ARG A 482 -27.67 -7.36 -9.18
CA ARG A 482 -28.93 -8.01 -9.60
C ARG A 482 -30.06 -7.89 -8.57
N LYS A 483 -29.99 -6.91 -7.67
CA LYS A 483 -31.01 -6.62 -6.64
C LYS A 483 -31.79 -5.36 -6.98
N PRO A 484 -32.99 -5.20 -6.43
CA PRO A 484 -33.85 -4.05 -6.73
C PRO A 484 -33.31 -2.72 -6.23
N TYR A 485 -32.44 -2.73 -5.22
CA TYR A 485 -31.84 -1.54 -4.62
C TYR A 485 -30.52 -1.88 -3.91
N ILE A 486 -29.78 -0.82 -3.54
CA ILE A 486 -28.51 -0.91 -2.83
C ILE A 486 -28.75 -0.99 -1.32
N VAL A 487 -28.01 -1.88 -0.66
CA VAL A 487 -27.95 -2.02 0.80
C VAL A 487 -26.50 -1.90 1.27
N ALA A 488 -26.29 -1.57 2.56
CA ALA A 488 -24.97 -1.41 3.14
C ALA A 488 -24.78 -2.25 4.42
N LEU A 489 -23.63 -2.88 4.56
CA LEU A 489 -23.08 -3.29 5.85
C LEU A 489 -22.14 -2.20 6.33
N VAL A 490 -22.37 -1.68 7.53
CA VAL A 490 -21.60 -0.58 8.11
C VAL A 490 -20.94 -1.07 9.40
N VAL A 491 -19.61 -1.12 9.40
CA VAL A 491 -18.83 -1.47 10.59
C VAL A 491 -18.70 -0.22 11.46
N ALA A 492 -19.19 -0.32 12.70
CA ALA A 492 -19.13 0.77 13.64
C ALA A 492 -17.71 0.99 14.17
N ASN A 493 -17.24 2.22 14.21
CA ASN A 493 -16.01 2.59 14.88
C ASN A 493 -16.25 2.67 16.39
N LEU A 494 -15.99 1.57 17.10
CA LEU A 494 -16.24 1.49 18.53
C LEU A 494 -15.38 2.43 19.37
N GLU A 495 -14.20 2.84 18.89
CA GLU A 495 -13.35 3.80 19.58
C GLU A 495 -14.01 5.19 19.67
N THR A 496 -14.80 5.56 18.69
CA THR A 496 -15.51 6.84 18.63
C THR A 496 -16.96 6.72 19.08
N LEU A 497 -17.62 5.59 18.79
CA LEU A 497 -19.02 5.34 19.14
C LEU A 497 -19.24 5.26 20.63
N ARG A 498 -18.39 4.52 21.38
CA ARG A 498 -18.54 4.41 22.85
C ARG A 498 -18.50 5.77 23.56
N PRO A 499 -17.50 6.63 23.37
CA PRO A 499 -17.51 7.97 23.96
C PRO A 499 -18.67 8.85 23.50
N TRP A 500 -19.15 8.65 22.26
CA TRP A 500 -20.32 9.37 21.73
C TRP A 500 -21.60 8.93 22.47
N ALA A 501 -21.77 7.64 22.74
CA ALA A 501 -22.89 7.04 23.46
C ALA A 501 -22.88 7.40 24.95
N GLU A 502 -21.73 7.32 25.62
CA GLU A 502 -21.55 7.69 27.04
C GLU A 502 -21.95 9.15 27.31
N LYS A 503 -21.60 10.07 26.43
CA LYS A 503 -22.01 11.49 26.52
C LYS A 503 -23.53 11.68 26.45
N ARG A 504 -24.26 10.66 25.99
CA ARG A 504 -25.74 10.62 25.89
C ARG A 504 -26.38 9.74 26.95
N GLY A 505 -25.58 9.18 27.88
CA GLY A 505 -26.08 8.31 28.95
C GLY A 505 -26.48 6.91 28.46
N LEU A 506 -26.03 6.49 27.27
CA LEU A 506 -26.33 5.15 26.74
C LEU A 506 -25.36 4.12 27.31
N PRO A 507 -25.80 2.88 27.59
CA PRO A 507 -24.95 1.79 28.05
C PRO A 507 -23.99 1.35 26.94
N THR A 508 -22.70 1.19 27.25
CA THR A 508 -21.65 0.88 26.27
C THR A 508 -20.96 -0.47 26.50
N SER A 509 -21.36 -1.21 27.56
CA SER A 509 -20.74 -2.50 27.89
C SER A 509 -21.12 -3.62 26.93
N ASP A 510 -22.37 -3.65 26.47
CA ASP A 510 -22.86 -4.58 25.46
C ASP A 510 -22.85 -3.93 24.07
N VAL A 511 -21.93 -4.40 23.21
CA VAL A 511 -21.79 -3.87 21.85
C VAL A 511 -23.03 -4.14 21.00
N ARG A 512 -23.64 -5.32 21.14
CA ARG A 512 -24.81 -5.68 20.37
C ARG A 512 -26.01 -4.79 20.75
N GLY A 513 -26.29 -4.69 22.05
CA GLY A 513 -27.37 -3.81 22.54
C GLY A 513 -27.12 -2.33 22.19
N LEU A 514 -25.86 -1.89 22.17
CA LEU A 514 -25.49 -0.54 21.74
C LEU A 514 -25.83 -0.31 20.28
N LEU A 515 -25.50 -1.22 19.37
CA LEU A 515 -25.76 -1.10 17.93
C LEU A 515 -27.24 -1.25 17.57
N GLU A 516 -28.04 -1.92 18.40
CA GLU A 516 -29.49 -2.05 18.27
C GLU A 516 -30.24 -0.86 18.94
N ASN A 517 -29.52 0.01 19.67
CA ASN A 517 -30.13 1.16 20.34
C ASN A 517 -30.69 2.18 19.32
N PRO A 518 -31.96 2.62 19.46
CA PRO A 518 -32.61 3.51 18.50
C PRO A 518 -31.85 4.82 18.24
N ASP A 519 -31.24 5.43 19.28
CA ASP A 519 -30.48 6.68 19.12
C ASP A 519 -29.21 6.46 18.30
N VAL A 520 -28.57 5.31 18.47
CA VAL A 520 -27.39 4.91 17.67
C VAL A 520 -27.80 4.66 16.24
N VAL A 521 -28.86 3.88 16.01
CA VAL A 521 -29.39 3.60 14.67
C VAL A 521 -29.78 4.91 13.98
N ALA A 522 -30.44 5.83 14.69
CA ALA A 522 -30.82 7.14 14.15
C ALA A 522 -29.59 7.98 13.73
N ALA A 523 -28.50 7.96 14.51
CA ALA A 523 -27.26 8.65 14.15
C ALA A 523 -26.64 8.09 12.85
N TYR A 524 -26.63 6.78 12.67
CA TYR A 524 -26.16 6.18 11.41
C TYR A 524 -27.14 6.42 10.25
N GLN A 525 -28.45 6.46 10.53
CA GLN A 525 -29.44 6.84 9.53
C GLN A 525 -29.23 8.27 9.01
N GLU A 526 -28.86 9.21 9.88
CA GLU A 526 -28.49 10.58 9.47
C GLU A 526 -27.28 10.56 8.53
N ILE A 527 -26.23 9.77 8.85
CA ILE A 527 -25.05 9.62 8.00
C ILE A 527 -25.46 9.09 6.61
N VAL A 528 -26.25 8.02 6.56
CA VAL A 528 -26.73 7.43 5.30
C VAL A 528 -27.59 8.44 4.52
N THR A 529 -28.44 9.17 5.20
CA THR A 529 -29.29 10.20 4.58
C THR A 529 -28.46 11.32 3.97
N ASP A 530 -27.43 11.79 4.68
CA ASP A 530 -26.52 12.84 4.18
C ASP A 530 -25.74 12.38 2.94
N VAL A 531 -25.28 11.15 2.92
CA VAL A 531 -24.62 10.55 1.75
C VAL A 531 -25.61 10.45 0.59
N ASN A 532 -26.83 9.97 0.84
CA ASN A 532 -27.86 9.78 -0.17
C ASN A 532 -28.31 11.09 -0.85
N ARG A 533 -28.24 12.26 -0.19
CA ARG A 533 -28.65 13.57 -0.75
C ARG A 533 -27.93 13.91 -2.07
N ASN A 534 -26.70 13.41 -2.24
CA ASN A 534 -25.86 13.72 -3.38
C ASN A 534 -25.72 12.53 -4.35
N LEU A 535 -26.61 11.54 -4.28
CA LEU A 535 -26.62 10.34 -5.11
C LEU A 535 -27.83 10.34 -6.06
N ALA A 536 -27.66 9.71 -7.22
CA ALA A 536 -28.78 9.41 -8.09
C ALA A 536 -29.72 8.40 -7.40
N ARG A 537 -31.02 8.45 -7.73
CA ARG A 537 -32.05 7.62 -7.07
C ARG A 537 -31.73 6.12 -7.05
N PHE A 538 -31.10 5.60 -8.09
CA PHE A 538 -30.71 4.19 -8.19
C PHE A 538 -29.42 3.83 -7.40
N GLU A 539 -28.64 4.84 -6.99
CA GLU A 539 -27.41 4.66 -6.20
C GLU A 539 -27.69 4.77 -4.69
N THR A 540 -28.86 5.27 -4.30
CA THR A 540 -29.16 5.51 -2.88
C THR A 540 -29.23 4.21 -2.09
N ILE A 541 -28.62 4.24 -0.91
CA ILE A 541 -28.68 3.14 0.07
C ILE A 541 -30.07 3.11 0.67
N LYS A 542 -30.79 2.01 0.50
CA LYS A 542 -32.18 1.87 1.00
C LYS A 542 -32.26 1.25 2.40
N LYS A 543 -31.35 0.35 2.72
CA LYS A 543 -31.26 -0.25 4.04
C LYS A 543 -29.80 -0.44 4.42
N PHE A 544 -29.51 -0.47 5.71
CA PHE A 544 -28.19 -0.80 6.24
C PHE A 544 -28.29 -1.68 7.49
N ARG A 545 -27.19 -2.35 7.82
CA ARG A 545 -27.01 -3.09 9.10
C ARG A 545 -25.68 -2.68 9.70
N LEU A 546 -25.69 -2.46 11.02
CA LEU A 546 -24.49 -2.16 11.79
C LEU A 546 -23.80 -3.46 12.20
N LEU A 547 -22.48 -3.47 12.07
CA LEU A 547 -21.60 -4.55 12.50
C LEU A 547 -20.68 -4.01 13.61
N GLY A 548 -20.54 -4.80 14.70
CA GLY A 548 -19.66 -4.46 15.82
C GLY A 548 -18.26 -5.06 15.72
N GLU A 549 -18.07 -6.02 14.81
CA GLU A 549 -16.77 -6.63 14.57
C GLU A 549 -16.07 -5.96 13.40
N ALA A 550 -14.83 -5.52 13.63
CA ALA A 550 -13.98 -5.00 12.58
C ALA A 550 -13.57 -6.11 11.61
N PHE A 551 -13.52 -5.79 10.31
CA PHE A 551 -12.95 -6.70 9.33
C PHE A 551 -11.47 -6.93 9.59
N SER A 552 -10.98 -8.15 9.35
CA SER A 552 -9.58 -8.50 9.62
C SER A 552 -8.96 -9.37 8.52
N ILE A 553 -7.63 -9.44 8.53
CA ILE A 553 -6.87 -10.35 7.66
C ILE A 553 -7.07 -11.79 8.14
N ALA A 554 -7.12 -12.01 9.46
CA ALA A 554 -7.25 -13.33 10.06
C ALA A 554 -8.59 -14.01 9.72
N THR A 555 -9.68 -13.26 9.66
CA THR A 555 -11.01 -13.73 9.27
C THR A 555 -11.23 -13.68 7.74
N GLY A 556 -10.27 -13.14 7.00
CA GLY A 556 -10.21 -13.18 5.55
C GLY A 556 -10.95 -12.07 4.83
N GLU A 557 -11.66 -11.16 5.52
CA GLU A 557 -12.37 -10.05 4.89
C GLU A 557 -11.43 -8.98 4.34
N LEU A 558 -10.21 -8.88 4.87
CA LEU A 558 -9.20 -7.96 4.36
C LEU A 558 -8.08 -8.69 3.63
N THR A 559 -7.50 -8.01 2.65
CA THR A 559 -6.21 -8.40 2.08
C THR A 559 -5.07 -8.04 3.05
N PRO A 560 -3.82 -8.55 2.87
CA PRO A 560 -2.66 -8.08 3.63
C PRO A 560 -2.43 -6.56 3.54
N THR A 561 -2.93 -5.92 2.50
CA THR A 561 -2.89 -4.46 2.29
C THR A 561 -4.14 -3.73 2.80
N LEU A 562 -4.92 -4.39 3.67
CA LEU A 562 -6.13 -3.87 4.32
C LEU A 562 -7.28 -3.49 3.37
N LYS A 563 -7.30 -4.02 2.14
CA LYS A 563 -8.43 -3.85 1.21
C LYS A 563 -9.53 -4.86 1.52
N VAL A 564 -10.78 -4.40 1.47
CA VAL A 564 -11.95 -5.27 1.70
C VAL A 564 -12.14 -6.24 0.54
N LYS A 565 -12.29 -7.53 0.88
CA LYS A 565 -12.66 -8.59 -0.06
C LYS A 565 -14.19 -8.74 -0.07
N ARG A 566 -14.88 -7.93 -0.87
CA ARG A 566 -16.36 -7.88 -0.95
C ARG A 566 -17.02 -9.25 -1.01
N ARG A 567 -16.52 -10.18 -1.83
CA ARG A 567 -17.07 -11.55 -1.94
C ARG A 567 -16.98 -12.36 -0.65
N VAL A 568 -15.91 -12.16 0.14
CA VAL A 568 -15.74 -12.84 1.43
C VAL A 568 -16.75 -12.28 2.44
N VAL A 569 -16.89 -10.94 2.47
CA VAL A 569 -17.90 -10.27 3.31
C VAL A 569 -19.30 -10.70 2.89
N GLU A 570 -19.62 -10.74 1.60
CA GLU A 570 -20.90 -11.17 1.07
C GLU A 570 -21.26 -12.60 1.53
N LYS A 571 -20.30 -13.53 1.41
CA LYS A 571 -20.48 -14.92 1.83
C LYS A 571 -20.68 -15.03 3.34
N ARG A 572 -19.89 -14.31 4.14
CA ARG A 572 -19.96 -14.33 5.61
C ARG A 572 -21.29 -13.79 6.13
N TYR A 573 -21.81 -12.74 5.53
CA TYR A 573 -23.03 -12.05 5.95
C TYR A 573 -24.24 -12.32 5.04
N GLN A 574 -24.23 -13.45 4.32
CA GLN A 574 -25.25 -13.78 3.32
C GLN A 574 -26.68 -13.74 3.88
N GLU A 575 -26.89 -14.28 5.10
CA GLU A 575 -28.21 -14.30 5.75
C GLU A 575 -28.67 -12.87 6.11
N VAL A 576 -27.77 -12.05 6.65
CA VAL A 576 -28.05 -10.65 6.98
C VAL A 576 -28.40 -9.86 5.71
N LEU A 577 -27.65 -10.06 4.64
CA LEU A 577 -27.92 -9.41 3.35
C LEU A 577 -29.26 -9.86 2.76
N ALA A 578 -29.58 -11.16 2.84
CA ALA A 578 -30.85 -11.68 2.36
C ALA A 578 -32.04 -11.08 3.12
N SER A 579 -31.95 -10.95 4.45
CA SER A 579 -33.02 -10.36 5.28
C SER A 579 -33.35 -8.94 4.88
N MET A 580 -32.35 -8.14 4.44
CA MET A 580 -32.57 -6.76 4.01
C MET A 580 -33.38 -6.63 2.72
N TYR A 581 -33.55 -7.71 1.95
CA TYR A 581 -34.39 -7.72 0.72
C TYR A 581 -35.76 -8.38 0.93
N THR A 582 -35.94 -9.16 2.02
CA THR A 582 -37.19 -9.88 2.31
C THR A 582 -38.08 -9.18 3.34
N GLU A 583 -37.50 -8.37 4.25
CA GLU A 583 -38.27 -7.53 5.15
C GLU A 583 -39.07 -6.50 4.32
N GLU A 584 -40.41 -6.45 4.52
CA GLU A 584 -41.24 -5.43 3.91
C GLU A 584 -40.67 -4.04 4.21
N ALA A 585 -40.38 -3.30 3.12
CA ALA A 585 -39.96 -1.94 3.26
C ALA A 585 -41.15 -1.15 3.83
N THR A 586 -41.10 -0.77 5.08
CA THR A 586 -42.01 0.25 5.61
C THR A 586 -41.68 1.54 4.88
N PHE A 587 -42.49 1.85 3.86
CA PHE A 587 -42.34 3.02 2.99
C PHE A 587 -42.53 4.36 3.71
N GLU A 588 -42.85 4.34 4.99
CA GLU A 588 -43.21 5.56 5.76
C GLU A 588 -42.03 6.42 6.21
N SER A 589 -40.79 6.00 6.00
CA SER A 589 -39.60 6.77 6.43
C SER A 589 -38.83 7.48 5.29
N TRP A 590 -39.37 7.50 4.06
CA TRP A 590 -38.62 7.98 2.89
C TRP A 590 -39.35 9.08 2.06
N ALA A 591 -40.31 9.82 2.66
CA ALA A 591 -40.95 10.98 2.04
C ALA A 591 -40.13 12.25 2.26
#